data_1b0b1fb82bb4f63f10606170cdd4e367
#
_entry.id   1b0b1fb82bb4f63f10606170cdd4e367
#
_cell.length_a   1.000
_cell.length_b   1.000
_cell.length_c   1.000
_cell.angle_alpha   90.00
_cell.angle_beta   90.00
_cell.angle_gamma   90.00
#
_symmetry.space_group_name_H-M   'P 1'
#
loop_
_entity.id
_entity.type
_entity.pdbx_description
1 polymer ?
#
loop_
_entity_poly.entity_id
_entity_poly.type
_entity_poly.pdbx_seq_one_letter_code
_entity_poly.pdbx_strand_id
1 'polypeptide(L)'
;QRFELALRHAGLKRRGEQTKPIEHSESLLEDMAKLELRMRTGEGVALVLPHAGDLLPNAETTFLSTDERGLLEIFHDWSLSGLLLQRNHIVVLLCASLSELHPSLNTNPRIAAIEVPLPDEAARAQLVAQSAPHMPAQQQALVAKHTAGLRLLDIDSIVAEKPAAGLPEDERKALALQLLGDAPDAKQRAEMYAGVTAGKSREEIAFL
;
A
#
# COMPACT_ATOMS: atom_id res chain seq x y z
N GLN A 1 0.58 0.50 17.68
CA GLN A 1 0.86 -0.69 16.82
C GLN A 1 1.39 -0.32 15.42
N ARG A 2 0.81 0.68 14.70
CA ARG A 2 1.27 1.08 13.34
C ARG A 2 2.61 1.79 13.39
N PHE A 3 2.84 2.62 14.39
CA PHE A 3 4.10 3.35 14.56
C PHE A 3 5.27 2.44 14.95
N GLU A 4 5.04 1.47 15.82
CA GLU A 4 6.03 0.44 16.15
C GLU A 4 6.52 -0.32 14.92
N LEU A 5 5.63 -0.57 13.95
CA LEU A 5 6.00 -1.17 12.66
C LEU A 5 6.89 -0.24 11.83
N ALA A 6 6.60 1.05 11.80
CA ALA A 6 7.37 2.04 11.03
C ALA A 6 8.79 2.20 11.58
N LEU A 7 8.97 2.27 12.90
CA LEU A 7 10.30 2.34 13.51
C LEU A 7 11.09 1.02 13.39
N ARG A 8 10.42 -0.12 13.42
CA ARG A 8 11.08 -1.42 13.16
C ARG A 8 11.64 -1.52 11.74
N HIS A 9 11.04 -0.84 10.76
CA HIS A 9 11.53 -0.81 9.38
C HIS A 9 12.48 0.37 9.11
N ALA A 10 12.55 1.37 9.98
CA ALA A 10 13.55 2.43 9.93
C ALA A 10 14.93 1.90 10.36
N GLY A 11 15.39 0.85 9.69
CA GLY A 11 16.74 0.34 9.82
C GLY A 11 17.72 1.39 9.28
N LEU A 12 18.30 2.18 10.17
CA LEU A 12 19.39 3.09 9.86
C LEU A 12 20.60 2.26 9.41
N LYS A 13 20.78 2.10 8.10
CA LYS A 13 21.99 1.46 7.54
C LYS A 13 22.99 2.53 7.17
N ARG A 14 24.11 2.58 7.88
CA ARG A 14 25.32 3.21 7.38
C ARG A 14 25.94 2.30 6.33
N ARG A 15 26.46 2.84 5.23
CA ARG A 15 27.10 2.05 4.17
C ARG A 15 28.27 1.28 4.78
N GLY A 16 28.08 -0.04 5.01
CA GLY A 16 29.13 -0.95 5.52
C GLY A 16 29.13 -1.24 7.03
N GLU A 17 28.29 -0.63 7.86
CA GLU A 17 28.15 -0.95 9.28
C GLU A 17 26.77 -1.51 9.63
N GLN A 18 26.73 -2.55 10.45
CA GLN A 18 25.48 -2.98 11.10
C GLN A 18 25.15 -1.98 12.19
N THR A 19 24.20 -1.08 11.93
CA THR A 19 23.68 -0.19 12.96
C THR A 19 22.85 -0.99 13.97
N LYS A 20 23.16 -0.84 15.25
CA LYS A 20 22.31 -1.39 16.31
C LYS A 20 20.90 -0.81 16.16
N PRO A 21 19.85 -1.64 16.26
CA PRO A 21 18.47 -1.14 16.27
C PRO A 21 18.32 -0.13 17.40
N ILE A 22 17.45 0.85 17.21
CA ILE A 22 17.06 1.78 18.28
C ILE A 22 16.20 0.98 19.26
N GLU A 23 16.59 0.96 20.54
CA GLU A 23 15.74 0.40 21.58
C GLU A 23 14.52 1.29 21.72
N HIS A 24 13.34 0.71 21.51
CA HIS A 24 12.07 1.43 21.61
C HIS A 24 11.78 1.78 23.08
N SER A 25 11.35 3.01 23.30
CA SER A 25 10.75 3.44 24.55
C SER A 25 9.22 3.36 24.50
N GLU A 26 8.57 3.59 25.63
CA GLU A 26 7.11 3.69 25.69
C GLU A 26 6.60 5.01 25.08
N SER A 27 7.48 6.00 24.91
CA SER A 27 7.16 7.31 24.35
C SER A 27 7.76 7.51 22.95
N LEU A 28 6.90 7.88 22.03
CA LEU A 28 7.27 8.23 20.66
C LEU A 28 8.26 9.42 20.63
N LEU A 29 8.01 10.44 21.43
CA LEU A 29 8.86 11.62 21.49
C LEU A 29 10.27 11.30 22.03
N GLU A 30 10.39 10.35 22.97
CA GLU A 30 11.70 9.87 23.42
C GLU A 30 12.46 9.16 22.33
N ASP A 31 11.79 8.34 21.53
CA ASP A 31 12.42 7.66 20.40
C ASP A 31 12.88 8.65 19.33
N MET A 32 12.09 9.70 19.09
CA MET A 32 12.48 10.79 18.19
C MET A 32 13.67 11.59 18.74
N ALA A 33 13.74 11.83 20.06
CA ALA A 33 14.89 12.48 20.69
C ALA A 33 16.17 11.63 20.57
N LYS A 34 16.08 10.33 20.78
CA LYS A 34 17.19 9.39 20.56
C LYS A 34 17.66 9.42 19.10
N LEU A 35 16.70 9.45 18.15
CA LEU A 35 17.01 9.55 16.72
C LEU A 35 17.70 10.87 16.40
N GLU A 36 17.19 12.00 16.92
CA GLU A 36 17.82 13.31 16.74
C GLU A 36 19.26 13.31 17.27
N LEU A 37 19.49 12.79 18.48
CA LEU A 37 20.85 12.67 19.03
C LEU A 37 21.77 11.88 18.09
N ARG A 38 21.27 10.79 17.52
CA ARG A 38 22.02 9.98 16.55
C ARG A 38 22.31 10.77 15.26
N MET A 39 21.34 11.55 14.76
CA MET A 39 21.54 12.43 13.62
C MET A 39 22.54 13.54 13.92
N ARG A 40 22.53 14.12 15.14
CA ARG A 40 23.49 15.14 15.57
C ARG A 40 24.93 14.62 15.70
N THR A 41 25.09 13.35 16.02
CA THR A 41 26.43 12.71 16.22
C THR A 41 26.92 11.91 15.02
N GLY A 42 26.02 11.47 14.13
CA GLY A 42 26.32 10.66 12.96
C GLY A 42 26.24 11.45 11.65
N GLU A 43 26.63 10.84 10.56
CA GLU A 43 26.52 11.36 9.20
C GLU A 43 25.83 10.37 8.28
N GLY A 44 25.14 10.88 7.23
CA GLY A 44 24.53 10.04 6.21
C GLY A 44 23.39 9.16 6.71
N VAL A 45 22.56 9.67 7.62
CA VAL A 45 21.36 8.97 8.12
C VAL A 45 20.18 9.24 7.18
N ALA A 46 19.48 8.17 6.78
CA ALA A 46 18.21 8.26 6.08
C ALA A 46 17.08 7.76 7.00
N LEU A 47 16.09 8.62 7.25
CA LEU A 47 14.85 8.27 7.94
C LEU A 47 13.72 8.20 6.92
N VAL A 48 12.99 7.09 6.90
CA VAL A 48 11.78 6.94 6.07
C VAL A 48 10.61 6.68 7.00
N LEU A 49 9.60 7.54 6.94
CA LEU A 49 8.37 7.43 7.72
C LEU A 49 7.20 7.11 6.78
N PRO A 50 6.76 5.85 6.72
CA PRO A 50 5.54 5.48 6.03
C PRO A 50 4.31 5.98 6.81
N HIS A 51 3.22 6.24 6.10
CA HIS A 51 1.97 6.73 6.69
C HIS A 51 2.13 8.02 7.50
N ALA A 52 2.91 8.96 6.96
CA ALA A 52 3.21 10.21 7.65
C ALA A 52 1.96 11.05 7.98
N GLY A 53 0.88 10.91 7.20
CA GLY A 53 -0.40 11.56 7.49
C GLY A 53 -1.05 11.11 8.81
N ASP A 54 -0.79 9.86 9.24
CA ASP A 54 -1.29 9.35 10.53
C ASP A 54 -0.51 9.93 11.73
N LEU A 55 0.70 10.43 11.50
CA LEU A 55 1.59 10.98 12.53
C LEU A 55 1.58 12.51 12.58
N LEU A 56 1.36 13.13 11.45
CA LEU A 56 1.42 14.57 11.23
C LEU A 56 0.15 15.01 10.46
N PRO A 57 -1.06 14.77 11.02
CA PRO A 57 -2.30 14.92 10.30
C PRO A 57 -2.61 16.37 9.95
N ASN A 58 -3.34 16.55 8.86
CA ASN A 58 -3.89 17.85 8.47
C ASN A 58 -5.08 18.21 9.39
N ALA A 59 -4.76 18.74 10.56
CA ALA A 59 -5.73 19.21 11.53
C ALA A 59 -5.30 20.57 12.08
N GLU A 60 -6.26 21.32 12.63
CA GLU A 60 -5.91 22.51 13.41
C GLU A 60 -5.08 22.12 14.64
N THR A 61 -4.07 22.92 14.97
CA THR A 61 -3.13 22.65 16.07
C THR A 61 -3.85 22.38 17.42
N THR A 62 -5.04 22.94 17.62
CA THR A 62 -5.87 22.75 18.80
C THR A 62 -6.43 21.33 18.93
N PHE A 63 -6.61 20.62 17.83
CA PHE A 63 -7.12 19.25 17.78
C PHE A 63 -6.01 18.18 17.77
N LEU A 64 -4.76 18.59 17.61
CA LEU A 64 -3.63 17.68 17.67
C LEU A 64 -3.38 17.20 19.10
N SER A 65 -3.08 15.93 19.26
CA SER A 65 -2.58 15.36 20.52
C SER A 65 -1.23 15.98 20.91
N THR A 66 -0.81 15.75 22.13
CA THR A 66 0.51 16.22 22.60
C THR A 66 1.64 15.63 21.78
N ASP A 67 1.54 14.36 21.40
CA ASP A 67 2.57 13.67 20.61
C ASP A 67 2.62 14.20 19.17
N GLU A 68 1.47 14.40 18.54
CA GLU A 68 1.42 14.97 17.18
C GLU A 68 1.99 16.39 17.13
N ARG A 69 1.69 17.22 18.13
CA ARG A 69 2.30 18.57 18.24
C ARG A 69 3.80 18.49 18.45
N GLY A 70 4.25 17.62 19.34
CA GLY A 70 5.68 17.43 19.59
C GLY A 70 6.42 16.93 18.34
N LEU A 71 5.83 16.02 17.58
CA LEU A 71 6.38 15.57 16.31
C LEU A 71 6.45 16.69 15.29
N LEU A 72 5.39 17.49 15.17
CA LEU A 72 5.36 18.62 14.24
C LEU A 72 6.47 19.64 14.53
N GLU A 73 6.70 19.95 15.81
CA GLU A 73 7.79 20.80 16.25
C GLU A 73 9.15 20.20 15.91
N ILE A 74 9.36 18.92 16.18
CA ILE A 74 10.60 18.21 15.87
C ILE A 74 10.91 18.28 14.36
N PHE A 75 9.96 17.96 13.49
CA PHE A 75 10.19 18.02 12.04
C PHE A 75 10.40 19.42 11.52
N HIS A 76 9.71 20.40 12.10
CA HIS A 76 9.94 21.79 11.79
C HIS A 76 11.36 22.20 12.16
N ASP A 77 11.81 21.91 13.38
CA ASP A 77 13.16 22.23 13.87
C ASP A 77 14.24 21.52 13.04
N TRP A 78 14.03 20.25 12.67
CA TRP A 78 14.97 19.54 11.82
C TRP A 78 15.12 20.20 10.45
N SER A 79 14.03 20.70 9.88
CA SER A 79 14.05 21.38 8.58
C SER A 79 14.85 22.69 8.61
N LEU A 80 14.95 23.33 9.78
CA LEU A 80 15.67 24.58 9.98
C LEU A 80 17.09 24.38 10.52
N SER A 81 17.41 23.18 11.03
CA SER A 81 18.70 22.91 11.68
C SER A 81 19.86 22.91 10.68
N GLY A 82 20.68 23.95 10.71
CA GLY A 82 21.90 24.01 9.91
C GLY A 82 22.88 22.87 10.17
N LEU A 83 22.90 22.33 11.40
CA LEU A 83 23.74 21.20 11.77
C LEU A 83 23.29 19.92 11.03
N LEU A 84 21.99 19.66 10.98
CA LEU A 84 21.45 18.48 10.31
C LEU A 84 21.62 18.57 8.80
N LEU A 85 21.40 19.76 8.22
CA LEU A 85 21.59 20.01 6.79
C LEU A 85 23.03 19.78 6.33
N GLN A 86 24.02 20.09 7.17
CA GLN A 86 25.44 19.88 6.84
C GLN A 86 25.88 18.43 6.92
N ARG A 87 25.12 17.55 7.55
CA ARG A 87 25.50 16.15 7.80
C ARG A 87 24.94 15.14 6.79
N ASN A 88 24.39 15.63 5.66
CA ASN A 88 23.81 14.79 4.60
C ASN A 88 22.74 13.80 5.10
N HIS A 89 21.89 14.23 6.01
CA HIS A 89 20.72 13.43 6.41
C HIS A 89 19.59 13.59 5.41
N ILE A 90 18.81 12.55 5.26
CA ILE A 90 17.59 12.55 4.45
C ILE A 90 16.42 12.08 5.32
N VAL A 91 15.37 12.89 5.37
CA VAL A 91 14.09 12.52 5.98
C VAL A 91 13.05 12.43 4.88
N VAL A 92 12.42 11.28 4.74
CA VAL A 92 11.39 11.01 3.73
C VAL A 92 10.08 10.71 4.43
N LEU A 93 9.08 11.54 4.20
CA LEU A 93 7.71 11.35 4.67
C LEU A 93 6.90 10.75 3.52
N LEU A 94 6.36 9.53 3.72
CA LEU A 94 5.51 8.89 2.73
C LEU A 94 4.04 9.04 3.14
N CYS A 95 3.24 9.61 2.25
CA CYS A 95 1.80 9.80 2.42
C CYS A 95 1.07 9.48 1.12
N ALA A 96 -0.21 9.20 1.18
CA ALA A 96 -1.00 8.95 -0.02
C ALA A 96 -1.32 10.26 -0.76
N SER A 97 -1.47 11.36 -0.02
CA SER A 97 -1.67 12.72 -0.56
C SER A 97 -1.00 13.75 0.34
N LEU A 98 -0.50 14.83 -0.26
CA LEU A 98 0.01 15.99 0.50
C LEU A 98 -1.07 16.62 1.38
N SER A 99 -2.34 16.48 1.02
CA SER A 99 -3.46 16.98 1.83
C SER A 99 -3.67 16.24 3.15
N GLU A 100 -3.03 15.10 3.36
CA GLU A 100 -3.05 14.37 4.62
C GLU A 100 -2.08 14.97 5.65
N LEU A 101 -1.05 15.68 5.19
CA LEU A 101 -0.04 16.26 6.05
C LEU A 101 -0.43 17.64 6.56
N HIS A 102 0.04 17.96 7.76
CA HIS A 102 -0.17 19.28 8.37
C HIS A 102 0.33 20.40 7.44
N PRO A 103 -0.45 21.50 7.28
CA PRO A 103 -0.12 22.56 6.33
C PRO A 103 1.26 23.22 6.54
N SER A 104 1.76 23.28 7.77
CA SER A 104 3.08 23.85 8.07
C SER A 104 4.23 23.09 7.42
N LEU A 105 4.07 21.78 7.17
CA LEU A 105 5.05 20.97 6.46
C LEU A 105 4.95 21.21 4.95
N ASN A 106 3.74 21.28 4.40
CA ASN A 106 3.52 21.48 2.97
C ASN A 106 3.95 22.88 2.49
N THR A 107 3.88 23.87 3.36
CA THR A 107 4.29 25.25 3.03
C THR A 107 5.75 25.55 3.38
N ASN A 108 6.46 24.61 3.99
CA ASN A 108 7.86 24.79 4.37
C ASN A 108 8.77 24.71 3.13
N PRO A 109 9.49 25.78 2.76
CA PRO A 109 10.34 25.82 1.57
C PRO A 109 11.57 24.88 1.66
N ARG A 110 11.84 24.30 2.82
CA ARG A 110 12.91 23.32 3.03
C ARG A 110 12.46 21.87 2.80
N ILE A 111 11.16 21.66 2.61
CA ILE A 111 10.58 20.35 2.34
C ILE A 111 10.19 20.29 0.88
N ALA A 112 10.80 19.38 0.14
CA ALA A 112 10.46 19.14 -1.26
C ALA A 112 9.36 18.08 -1.36
N ALA A 113 8.27 18.41 -2.04
CA ALA A 113 7.25 17.44 -2.38
C ALA A 113 7.63 16.73 -3.69
N ILE A 114 7.62 15.39 -3.66
CA ILE A 114 7.87 14.54 -4.82
C ILE A 114 6.63 13.70 -5.05
N GLU A 115 5.94 13.95 -6.14
CA GLU A 115 4.80 13.14 -6.55
C GLU A 115 5.29 11.88 -7.27
N VAL A 116 4.79 10.71 -6.82
CA VAL A 116 4.99 9.45 -7.53
C VAL A 116 3.79 9.24 -8.46
N PRO A 117 3.96 9.35 -9.77
CA PRO A 117 2.84 9.23 -10.70
C PRO A 117 2.28 7.81 -10.71
N LEU A 118 1.02 7.69 -11.10
CA LEU A 118 0.42 6.39 -11.38
C LEU A 118 1.17 5.70 -12.53
N PRO A 119 1.19 4.35 -12.54
CA PRO A 119 1.92 3.60 -13.55
C PRO A 119 1.35 3.86 -14.95
N ASP A 120 2.22 4.04 -15.92
CA ASP A 120 1.86 4.08 -17.32
C ASP A 120 1.46 2.69 -17.84
N GLU A 121 1.00 2.61 -19.08
CA GLU A 121 0.56 1.33 -19.68
C GLU A 121 1.71 0.32 -19.78
N ALA A 122 2.94 0.77 -20.04
CA ALA A 122 4.11 -0.10 -20.14
C ALA A 122 4.46 -0.72 -18.78
N ALA A 123 4.47 0.07 -17.72
CA ALA A 123 4.70 -0.41 -16.36
C ALA A 123 3.60 -1.39 -15.90
N ARG A 124 2.34 -1.11 -16.25
CA ARG A 124 1.22 -2.02 -15.95
C ARG A 124 1.34 -3.33 -16.73
N ALA A 125 1.68 -3.27 -18.02
CA ALA A 125 1.88 -4.47 -18.83
C ALA A 125 3.04 -5.33 -18.31
N GLN A 126 4.13 -4.70 -17.89
CA GLN A 126 5.26 -5.41 -17.28
C GLN A 126 4.85 -6.11 -15.97
N LEU A 127 4.09 -5.44 -15.09
CA LEU A 127 3.59 -6.05 -13.85
C LEU A 127 2.69 -7.25 -14.16
N VAL A 128 1.70 -7.07 -15.05
CA VAL A 128 0.75 -8.15 -15.40
C VAL A 128 1.49 -9.36 -15.97
N ALA A 129 2.51 -9.15 -16.82
CA ALA A 129 3.33 -10.24 -17.36
C ALA A 129 4.13 -10.98 -16.25
N GLN A 130 4.57 -10.27 -15.22
CA GLN A 130 5.29 -10.87 -14.09
C GLN A 130 4.36 -11.61 -13.13
N SER A 131 3.21 -11.00 -12.80
CA SER A 131 2.27 -11.56 -11.81
C SER A 131 1.38 -12.68 -12.38
N ALA A 132 1.09 -12.64 -13.68
CA ALA A 132 0.29 -13.66 -14.37
C ALA A 132 0.96 -14.21 -15.63
N PRO A 133 2.12 -14.88 -15.53
CA PRO A 133 2.82 -15.44 -16.71
C PRO A 133 2.03 -16.53 -17.42
N HIS A 134 1.04 -17.13 -16.76
CA HIS A 134 0.14 -18.14 -17.33
C HIS A 134 -0.96 -17.53 -18.21
N MET A 135 -1.21 -16.23 -18.10
CA MET A 135 -2.26 -15.55 -18.88
C MET A 135 -1.79 -15.34 -20.33
N PRO A 136 -2.64 -15.60 -21.34
CA PRO A 136 -2.32 -15.30 -22.74
C PRO A 136 -1.94 -13.83 -22.94
N ALA A 137 -0.94 -13.54 -23.79
CA ALA A 137 -0.41 -12.19 -24.02
C ALA A 137 -1.50 -11.16 -24.41
N GLN A 138 -2.51 -11.61 -25.17
CA GLN A 138 -3.63 -10.74 -25.55
C GLN A 138 -4.48 -10.34 -24.34
N GLN A 139 -4.69 -11.22 -23.38
CA GLN A 139 -5.42 -10.92 -22.16
C GLN A 139 -4.57 -10.03 -21.22
N GLN A 140 -3.26 -10.29 -21.12
CA GLN A 140 -2.35 -9.42 -20.37
C GLN A 140 -2.41 -7.97 -20.89
N ALA A 141 -2.40 -7.78 -22.22
CA ALA A 141 -2.52 -6.46 -22.81
C ALA A 141 -3.88 -5.79 -22.51
N LEU A 142 -4.98 -6.54 -22.53
CA LEU A 142 -6.30 -6.04 -22.15
C LEU A 142 -6.34 -5.61 -20.70
N VAL A 143 -5.82 -6.42 -19.78
CA VAL A 143 -5.74 -6.07 -18.35
C VAL A 143 -4.92 -4.79 -18.16
N ALA A 144 -3.74 -4.70 -18.76
CA ALA A 144 -2.90 -3.51 -18.67
C ALA A 144 -3.60 -2.24 -19.20
N LYS A 145 -4.41 -2.35 -20.23
CA LYS A 145 -5.19 -1.25 -20.80
C LYS A 145 -6.34 -0.83 -19.88
N HIS A 146 -7.10 -1.80 -19.36
CA HIS A 146 -8.30 -1.53 -18.58
C HIS A 146 -8.01 -1.16 -17.11
N THR A 147 -6.80 -1.35 -16.64
CA THR A 147 -6.35 -0.95 -15.29
C THR A 147 -5.74 0.45 -15.26
N ALA A 148 -6.01 1.28 -16.27
CA ALA A 148 -5.60 2.69 -16.28
C ALA A 148 -6.17 3.43 -15.05
N GLY A 149 -5.31 4.20 -14.36
CA GLY A 149 -5.70 4.91 -13.14
C GLY A 149 -5.56 4.12 -11.83
N LEU A 150 -5.19 2.83 -11.90
CA LEU A 150 -4.91 2.02 -10.71
C LEU A 150 -3.43 2.03 -10.34
N ARG A 151 -3.13 1.85 -9.04
CA ARG A 151 -1.76 1.65 -8.54
C ARG A 151 -1.30 0.23 -8.85
N LEU A 152 0.02 0.02 -8.95
CA LEU A 152 0.58 -1.32 -9.20
C LEU A 152 0.13 -2.37 -8.19
N LEU A 153 -0.01 -1.99 -6.91
CA LEU A 153 -0.48 -2.89 -5.86
C LEU A 153 -1.93 -3.35 -6.09
N ASP A 154 -2.78 -2.44 -6.53
CA ASP A 154 -4.19 -2.75 -6.82
C ASP A 154 -4.29 -3.69 -8.03
N ILE A 155 -3.46 -3.45 -9.05
CA ILE A 155 -3.39 -4.31 -10.25
C ILE A 155 -2.85 -5.70 -9.87
N ASP A 156 -1.80 -5.77 -9.06
CA ASP A 156 -1.23 -7.03 -8.59
C ASP A 156 -2.27 -7.86 -7.83
N SER A 157 -3.06 -7.22 -6.97
CA SER A 157 -4.14 -7.87 -6.23
C SER A 157 -5.21 -8.45 -7.17
N ILE A 158 -5.63 -7.69 -8.19
CA ILE A 158 -6.61 -8.14 -9.19
C ILE A 158 -6.07 -9.33 -10.00
N VAL A 159 -4.80 -9.29 -10.36
CA VAL A 159 -4.17 -10.30 -11.21
C VAL A 159 -3.77 -11.54 -10.40
N ALA A 160 -3.37 -11.36 -9.14
CA ALA A 160 -3.04 -12.44 -8.21
C ALA A 160 -4.28 -13.19 -7.70
N GLU A 161 -5.45 -12.54 -7.71
CA GLU A 161 -6.70 -13.28 -7.57
C GLU A 161 -6.76 -14.30 -8.70
N LYS A 162 -6.30 -15.53 -8.39
CA LYS A 162 -6.64 -16.66 -9.24
C LYS A 162 -8.15 -16.57 -9.43
N PRO A 163 -8.66 -16.59 -10.69
CA PRO A 163 -10.09 -16.74 -10.88
C PRO A 163 -10.48 -17.92 -9.99
N ALA A 164 -11.30 -17.66 -8.99
CA ALA A 164 -11.73 -18.70 -8.06
C ALA A 164 -12.07 -19.86 -8.96
N ALA A 165 -11.34 -20.99 -8.83
CA ALA A 165 -11.41 -22.06 -9.79
C ALA A 165 -12.89 -22.40 -9.86
N GLY A 166 -13.55 -21.93 -10.93
CA GLY A 166 -15.00 -21.97 -11.01
C GLY A 166 -15.38 -23.40 -10.78
N LEU A 167 -16.44 -23.67 -10.04
CA LEU A 167 -16.89 -25.02 -9.73
C LEU A 167 -16.68 -25.91 -10.95
N PRO A 168 -16.09 -27.11 -10.80
CA PRO A 168 -15.97 -28.07 -11.88
C PRO A 168 -17.31 -28.24 -12.60
N GLU A 169 -17.29 -28.50 -13.90
CA GLU A 169 -18.52 -28.57 -14.69
C GLU A 169 -19.54 -29.55 -14.10
N ASP A 170 -19.05 -30.66 -13.56
CA ASP A 170 -19.91 -31.68 -12.93
C ASP A 170 -20.59 -31.16 -11.65
N GLU A 171 -19.87 -30.38 -10.84
CA GLU A 171 -20.45 -29.75 -9.64
C GLU A 171 -21.44 -28.64 -9.99
N ARG A 172 -21.19 -27.88 -11.08
CA ARG A 172 -22.14 -26.87 -11.57
C ARG A 172 -23.43 -27.51 -12.09
N LYS A 173 -23.29 -28.63 -12.83
CA LYS A 173 -24.46 -29.43 -13.30
C LYS A 173 -25.26 -29.98 -12.12
N ALA A 174 -24.56 -30.51 -11.11
CA ALA A 174 -25.22 -31.06 -9.91
C ALA A 174 -25.96 -29.94 -9.13
N LEU A 175 -25.34 -28.79 -8.97
CA LEU A 175 -25.97 -27.64 -8.30
C LEU A 175 -27.15 -27.08 -9.09
N ALA A 176 -27.04 -26.99 -10.41
CA ALA A 176 -28.14 -26.57 -11.28
C ALA A 176 -29.31 -27.55 -11.22
N LEU A 177 -29.07 -28.88 -11.20
CA LEU A 177 -30.12 -29.90 -11.02
C LEU A 177 -30.79 -29.78 -9.65
N GLN A 178 -30.02 -29.48 -8.61
CA GLN A 178 -30.58 -29.27 -7.25
C GLN A 178 -31.49 -28.03 -7.19
N LEU A 179 -31.14 -26.94 -7.89
CA LEU A 179 -31.92 -25.71 -7.94
C LEU A 179 -33.18 -25.83 -8.82
N LEU A 180 -33.08 -26.60 -9.92
CA LEU A 180 -34.18 -26.78 -10.87
C LEU A 180 -35.19 -27.82 -10.42
N GLY A 181 -34.84 -28.64 -9.42
CA GLY A 181 -35.73 -29.67 -8.88
C GLY A 181 -36.18 -30.70 -9.93
N ASP A 182 -37.41 -31.18 -9.79
CA ASP A 182 -38.02 -32.22 -10.66
C ASP A 182 -38.68 -31.65 -11.93
N ALA A 183 -38.23 -30.52 -12.44
CA ALA A 183 -38.76 -29.98 -13.69
C ALA A 183 -38.54 -30.95 -14.85
N PRO A 184 -39.52 -31.17 -15.78
CA PRO A 184 -39.44 -32.16 -16.83
C PRO A 184 -38.28 -31.97 -17.82
N ASP A 185 -37.68 -30.78 -17.86
CA ASP A 185 -36.54 -30.39 -18.70
C ASP A 185 -35.30 -30.05 -17.87
N ALA A 186 -35.26 -30.41 -16.57
CA ALA A 186 -34.20 -30.03 -15.63
C ALA A 186 -32.80 -30.38 -16.11
N LYS A 187 -32.60 -31.54 -16.75
CA LYS A 187 -31.29 -31.95 -17.28
C LYS A 187 -30.79 -31.02 -18.39
N GLN A 188 -31.68 -30.66 -19.33
CA GLN A 188 -31.32 -29.79 -20.46
C GLN A 188 -31.05 -28.34 -19.99
N ARG A 189 -31.84 -27.88 -19.03
CA ARG A 189 -31.61 -26.57 -18.38
C ARG A 189 -30.33 -26.56 -17.54
N ALA A 190 -30.01 -27.64 -16.83
CA ALA A 190 -28.80 -27.76 -16.05
C ALA A 190 -27.53 -27.70 -16.91
N GLU A 191 -27.54 -28.29 -18.11
CA GLU A 191 -26.43 -28.18 -19.07
C GLU A 191 -26.25 -26.75 -19.57
N MET A 192 -27.34 -26.08 -19.93
CA MET A 192 -27.33 -24.69 -20.36
C MET A 192 -26.85 -23.75 -19.21
N TYR A 193 -27.35 -24.01 -18.01
CA TYR A 193 -26.98 -23.23 -16.82
C TYR A 193 -25.50 -23.43 -16.44
N ALA A 194 -24.99 -24.66 -16.54
CA ALA A 194 -23.57 -24.94 -16.32
C ALA A 194 -22.65 -24.22 -17.33
N GLY A 195 -23.12 -24.02 -18.56
CA GLY A 195 -22.42 -23.23 -19.58
C GLY A 195 -22.39 -21.73 -19.22
N VAL A 196 -23.54 -21.18 -18.82
CA VAL A 196 -23.66 -19.76 -18.48
C VAL A 196 -22.91 -19.41 -17.17
N THR A 197 -22.80 -20.37 -16.25
CA THR A 197 -22.13 -20.21 -14.96
C THR A 197 -20.65 -20.61 -15.00
N ALA A 198 -20.09 -20.83 -16.20
CA ALA A 198 -18.68 -21.16 -16.36
C ALA A 198 -17.81 -20.06 -15.72
N GLY A 199 -16.89 -20.45 -14.82
CA GLY A 199 -16.01 -19.53 -14.13
C GLY A 199 -16.58 -18.87 -12.87
N LYS A 200 -17.85 -19.12 -12.53
CA LYS A 200 -18.46 -18.55 -11.31
C LYS A 200 -18.29 -19.46 -10.09
N SER A 201 -18.17 -18.84 -8.91
CA SER A 201 -18.14 -19.54 -7.63
C SER A 201 -19.53 -20.03 -7.22
N ARG A 202 -19.58 -20.91 -6.21
CA ARG A 202 -20.85 -21.44 -5.68
C ARG A 202 -21.77 -20.36 -5.13
N GLU A 203 -21.18 -19.31 -4.53
CA GLU A 203 -21.90 -18.18 -3.96
C GLU A 203 -22.47 -17.28 -5.06
N GLU A 204 -21.71 -17.01 -6.12
CA GLU A 204 -22.17 -16.24 -7.29
C GLU A 204 -23.29 -16.98 -8.07
N ILE A 205 -23.26 -18.32 -8.11
CA ILE A 205 -24.30 -19.12 -8.74
C ILE A 205 -25.59 -19.11 -7.92
N ALA A 206 -25.50 -19.05 -6.60
CA ALA A 206 -26.66 -19.01 -5.71
C ALA A 206 -27.44 -17.70 -5.78
N PHE A 207 -26.86 -16.65 -6.32
CA PHE A 207 -27.49 -15.32 -6.51
C PHE A 207 -28.11 -15.11 -7.90
N LEU A 208 -27.98 -16.08 -8.82
CA LEU A 208 -28.56 -16.04 -10.18
C LEU A 208 -29.93 -16.75 -10.25
#